data_60e6a9dcc9949876f9dffa76ef707906
#
_entry.id   60e6a9dcc9949876f9dffa76ef707906
#
_cell.length_a   1.000
_cell.length_b   1.000
_cell.length_c   1.000
_cell.angle_alpha   90.00
_cell.angle_beta   90.00
_cell.angle_gamma   90.00
#
_symmetry.space_group_name_H-M   'P 1'
#
loop_
_entity.id
_entity.type
_entity.pdbx_description
1 polymer ?
#
loop_
_entity_poly.entity_id
_entity_poly.type
_entity_poly.pdbx_seq_one_letter_code
_entity_poly.pdbx_strand_id
1 'polypeptide(L)'
;NLVKVDISEPSYKILLQNYAEYKDARDDRMKKVYYNQFRQGLDILDLDDFTYQMLEMNPNTMGFWLPPLAKALYGNKFFRIPDTKILRVPLPMLQLTRLGFETLNPVTKEIVNRYCKRIFKLDEHEDYFIKTGTYSSKYEFRNAHIHDPKEINEMGEYFLFLNHLTCSMASPLNNTCFYGANTTNEWVLREYIKDKENNPTIYNGLPLHTEYRVFVDFDADEVLGISPYWRTDVMKGKFKNASTPQERHDYVIYQMHEDILQSRYDDSARMILDEIKKILPAVELVGQWSVDVMQNGNDFYIIDMALAENSALNDCVPRNKLRAYPQQWLPMN
;
A
#
# COMPACT_ATOMS: atom_id res chain seq x y z
N ASN A 1 -0.58 -18.36 -15.22
CA ASN A 1 -0.31 -16.94 -15.24
C ASN A 1 1.02 -16.69 -14.55
N LEU A 2 1.96 -16.08 -15.26
CA LEU A 2 3.19 -15.59 -14.64
C LEU A 2 2.85 -14.23 -14.03
N VAL A 3 2.97 -14.11 -12.72
CA VAL A 3 2.90 -12.81 -12.04
C VAL A 3 4.21 -12.10 -12.28
N LYS A 4 4.14 -10.91 -12.83
CA LYS A 4 5.30 -10.07 -13.04
C LYS A 4 5.48 -9.15 -11.85
N VAL A 5 6.50 -9.42 -11.05
CA VAL A 5 6.94 -8.55 -9.95
C VAL A 5 8.29 -7.99 -10.32
N ASP A 6 8.39 -6.67 -10.38
CA ASP A 6 9.62 -5.94 -10.67
C ASP A 6 9.91 -5.01 -9.48
N ILE A 7 11.05 -5.24 -8.83
CA ILE A 7 11.51 -4.44 -7.69
C ILE A 7 12.80 -3.74 -8.10
N SER A 8 12.76 -2.41 -8.19
CA SER A 8 13.94 -1.60 -8.49
C SER A 8 14.57 -1.04 -7.21
N GLU A 9 15.89 -1.09 -7.17
CA GLU A 9 16.66 -0.55 -6.05
C GLU A 9 16.95 0.95 -6.25
N PRO A 10 16.95 1.74 -5.19
CA PRO A 10 17.28 3.16 -5.26
C PRO A 10 18.77 3.39 -5.43
N SER A 11 19.13 4.52 -6.03
CA SER A 11 20.52 4.99 -6.05
C SER A 11 20.77 5.97 -4.91
N TYR A 12 21.49 5.54 -3.90
CA TYR A 12 21.81 6.35 -2.71
C TYR A 12 23.03 7.25 -2.88
N LYS A 13 23.79 7.11 -3.95
CA LYS A 13 25.13 7.70 -4.05
C LYS A 13 25.17 9.21 -3.75
N ILE A 14 24.27 9.97 -4.33
CA ILE A 14 24.23 11.43 -4.13
C ILE A 14 23.80 11.79 -2.71
N LEU A 15 22.86 11.03 -2.17
CA LEU A 15 22.37 11.28 -0.82
C LEU A 15 23.40 10.98 0.23
N LEU A 16 24.03 9.80 0.16
CA LEU A 16 25.12 9.42 1.07
C LEU A 16 26.23 10.44 1.03
N GLN A 17 26.55 10.98 -0.15
CA GLN A 17 27.54 12.02 -0.30
C GLN A 17 27.12 13.31 0.43
N ASN A 18 25.91 13.82 0.20
CA ASN A 18 25.41 15.03 0.87
C ASN A 18 25.33 14.86 2.39
N TYR A 19 24.94 13.68 2.85
CA TYR A 19 24.89 13.39 4.28
C TYR A 19 26.28 13.29 4.92
N ALA A 20 27.23 12.64 4.25
CA ALA A 20 28.62 12.61 4.70
C ALA A 20 29.20 14.02 4.77
N GLU A 21 29.03 14.84 3.72
CA GLU A 21 29.46 16.23 3.69
C GLU A 21 28.83 17.07 4.80
N TYR A 22 27.56 16.84 5.13
CA TYR A 22 26.91 17.47 6.28
C TYR A 22 27.55 17.05 7.60
N LYS A 23 27.77 15.77 7.83
CA LYS A 23 28.38 15.26 9.07
C LYS A 23 29.82 15.72 9.26
N ASP A 24 30.57 15.78 8.18
CA ASP A 24 32.01 16.10 8.21
C ASP A 24 32.30 17.61 8.12
N ALA A 25 31.29 18.43 7.81
CA ALA A 25 31.46 19.87 7.69
C ALA A 25 31.89 20.50 9.03
N ARG A 26 33.06 21.16 9.02
CA ARG A 26 33.60 21.87 10.18
C ARG A 26 33.15 23.33 10.25
N ASP A 27 32.79 23.91 9.11
CA ASP A 27 32.28 25.27 9.00
C ASP A 27 30.76 25.27 9.16
N ASP A 28 30.24 25.96 10.14
CA ASP A 28 28.81 26.06 10.45
C ASP A 28 27.99 26.61 9.28
N ARG A 29 28.55 27.45 8.44
CA ARG A 29 27.91 27.98 7.25
C ARG A 29 27.69 26.86 6.20
N MET A 30 28.74 26.10 5.93
CA MET A 30 28.67 24.98 4.99
C MET A 30 27.81 23.86 5.55
N LYS A 31 27.92 23.59 6.84
CA LYS A 31 27.06 22.64 7.54
C LYS A 31 25.59 22.99 7.35
N LYS A 32 25.22 24.25 7.48
CA LYS A 32 23.86 24.73 7.25
C LYS A 32 23.43 24.58 5.79
N VAL A 33 24.34 24.80 4.83
CA VAL A 33 24.08 24.62 3.40
C VAL A 33 23.80 23.14 3.09
N TYR A 34 24.68 22.23 3.51
CA TYR A 34 24.49 20.79 3.31
C TYR A 34 23.28 20.25 4.04
N TYR A 35 23.02 20.72 5.24
CA TYR A 35 21.81 20.39 5.98
C TYR A 35 20.55 20.84 5.24
N ASN A 36 20.52 22.05 4.71
CA ASN A 36 19.38 22.54 3.95
C ASN A 36 19.20 21.78 2.63
N GLN A 37 20.28 21.45 1.93
CA GLN A 37 20.23 20.64 0.72
C GLN A 37 19.71 19.22 1.02
N PHE A 38 20.22 18.63 2.09
CA PHE A 38 19.80 17.33 2.57
C PHE A 38 18.35 17.36 3.06
N ARG A 39 17.95 18.40 3.76
CA ARG A 39 16.59 18.61 4.27
C ARG A 39 15.69 19.40 3.33
N GLN A 40 16.13 19.69 2.14
CA GLN A 40 15.25 20.36 1.19
C GLN A 40 14.06 19.48 0.89
N GLY A 41 12.96 19.90 1.34
CA GLY A 41 11.78 19.10 1.28
C GLY A 41 11.56 18.14 2.41
N LEU A 42 12.28 18.30 3.44
CA LEU A 42 12.16 17.53 4.65
C LEU A 42 11.28 18.10 5.62
N ASP A 43 10.82 17.21 6.15
CA ASP A 43 10.12 17.28 7.32
C ASP A 43 10.94 17.13 8.54
N ILE A 44 10.18 17.09 9.58
CA ILE A 44 10.51 16.94 10.95
C ILE A 44 11.24 15.66 11.32
N LEU A 45 11.33 14.72 10.39
CA LEU A 45 11.78 13.41 10.77
C LEU A 45 13.08 13.13 10.03
N ASP A 46 14.20 13.45 10.57
CA ASP A 46 15.50 13.13 9.97
C ASP A 46 15.55 11.70 9.43
N LEU A 47 15.18 11.53 8.16
CA LEU A 47 15.38 10.30 7.44
C LEU A 47 16.85 10.20 7.11
N ASP A 48 17.56 9.45 7.89
CA ASP A 48 18.92 9.00 7.59
C ASP A 48 18.88 7.59 6.99
N ASP A 49 20.02 7.08 6.61
CA ASP A 49 20.14 5.74 6.04
C ASP A 49 19.58 4.64 6.95
N PHE A 50 19.78 4.80 8.26
CA PHE A 50 19.26 3.83 9.23
C PHE A 50 17.74 3.79 9.20
N THR A 51 17.10 4.96 9.26
CA THR A 51 15.64 5.07 9.18
C THR A 51 15.13 4.52 7.84
N TYR A 52 15.83 4.81 6.74
CA TYR A 52 15.46 4.28 5.44
C TYR A 52 15.52 2.75 5.40
N GLN A 53 16.58 2.14 5.93
CA GLN A 53 16.70 0.68 6.05
C GLN A 53 15.58 0.09 6.93
N MET A 54 15.20 0.77 8.00
CA MET A 54 14.08 0.34 8.84
C MET A 54 12.75 0.35 8.06
N LEU A 55 12.53 1.28 7.15
CA LEU A 55 11.36 1.28 6.28
C LEU A 55 11.35 0.07 5.32
N GLU A 56 12.51 -0.36 4.84
CA GLU A 56 12.65 -1.57 4.02
C GLU A 56 12.31 -2.84 4.78
N MET A 57 12.54 -2.86 6.09
CA MET A 57 12.25 -4.00 6.94
C MET A 57 10.78 -4.11 7.37
N ASN A 58 9.93 -3.17 7.00
CA ASN A 58 8.51 -3.23 7.36
C ASN A 58 7.82 -4.41 6.65
N PRO A 59 7.37 -5.44 7.38
CA PRO A 59 6.75 -6.61 6.77
C PRO A 59 5.45 -6.28 6.01
N ASN A 60 4.76 -5.20 6.38
CA ASN A 60 3.54 -4.80 5.70
C ASN A 60 3.78 -4.23 4.30
N THR A 61 5.05 -3.97 3.93
CA THR A 61 5.36 -3.42 2.61
C THR A 61 5.22 -4.48 1.52
N MET A 62 4.74 -4.08 0.35
CA MET A 62 4.40 -5.03 -0.71
C MET A 62 5.62 -5.82 -1.22
N GLY A 63 6.79 -5.19 -1.27
CA GLY A 63 8.04 -5.87 -1.65
C GLY A 63 8.48 -6.97 -0.69
N PHE A 64 7.96 -6.98 0.53
CA PHE A 64 8.22 -8.04 1.49
C PHE A 64 7.36 -9.29 1.26
N TRP A 65 6.03 -9.12 1.12
CA TRP A 65 5.11 -10.24 1.06
C TRP A 65 4.73 -10.71 -0.35
N LEU A 66 4.77 -9.82 -1.35
CA LEU A 66 4.32 -10.16 -2.70
C LEU A 66 5.22 -11.21 -3.41
N PRO A 67 6.56 -11.16 -3.34
CA PRO A 67 7.40 -12.15 -3.99
C PRO A 67 7.16 -13.59 -3.49
N PRO A 68 7.15 -13.89 -2.17
CA PRO A 68 6.84 -15.24 -1.68
C PRO A 68 5.42 -15.68 -2.03
N LEU A 69 4.44 -14.77 -1.99
CA LEU A 69 3.08 -15.08 -2.43
C LEU A 69 3.03 -15.42 -3.92
N ALA A 70 3.66 -14.62 -4.77
CA ALA A 70 3.70 -14.85 -6.22
C ALA A 70 4.37 -16.18 -6.57
N LYS A 71 5.44 -16.55 -5.84
CA LYS A 71 6.08 -17.85 -5.96
C LYS A 71 5.13 -19.00 -5.60
N ALA A 72 4.42 -18.87 -4.50
CA ALA A 72 3.45 -19.88 -4.04
C ALA A 72 2.26 -20.04 -4.99
N LEU A 73 1.88 -18.98 -5.69
CA LEU A 73 0.79 -19.00 -6.67
C LEU A 73 1.22 -19.42 -8.07
N TYR A 74 2.48 -19.80 -8.27
CA TYR A 74 2.93 -20.28 -9.58
C TYR A 74 2.13 -21.53 -9.99
N GLY A 75 1.44 -21.44 -11.13
CA GLY A 75 0.57 -22.49 -11.61
C GLY A 75 -0.80 -22.59 -10.92
N ASN A 76 -1.10 -21.77 -9.93
CA ASN A 76 -2.43 -21.65 -9.35
C ASN A 76 -3.44 -21.16 -10.40
N LYS A 77 -4.63 -21.79 -10.45
CA LYS A 77 -5.67 -21.46 -11.43
C LYS A 77 -6.82 -20.66 -10.83
N PHE A 78 -6.88 -20.60 -9.51
CA PHE A 78 -7.97 -19.96 -8.79
C PHE A 78 -7.65 -18.50 -8.48
N PHE A 79 -6.52 -18.23 -7.81
CA PHE A 79 -6.13 -16.88 -7.49
C PHE A 79 -5.29 -16.25 -8.59
N ARG A 80 -5.53 -14.96 -8.79
CA ARG A 80 -4.71 -14.07 -9.63
C ARG A 80 -4.06 -12.99 -8.77
N ILE A 81 -2.96 -12.47 -9.26
CA ILE A 81 -2.33 -11.24 -8.74
C ILE A 81 -2.24 -10.28 -9.93
N PRO A 82 -2.65 -9.01 -9.79
CA PRO A 82 -2.45 -8.02 -10.85
C PRO A 82 -0.96 -7.84 -11.13
N ASP A 83 -0.59 -7.62 -12.38
CA ASP A 83 0.79 -7.26 -12.73
C ASP A 83 1.25 -6.07 -11.90
N THR A 84 2.39 -6.21 -11.25
CA THR A 84 2.85 -5.28 -10.23
C THR A 84 4.32 -4.90 -10.47
N LYS A 85 4.58 -3.60 -10.44
CA LYS A 85 5.94 -3.05 -10.41
C LYS A 85 6.13 -2.30 -9.10
N ILE A 86 7.20 -2.62 -8.39
CA ILE A 86 7.54 -2.01 -7.11
C ILE A 86 8.83 -1.21 -7.30
N LEU A 87 8.78 0.05 -6.95
CA LEU A 87 9.93 0.94 -6.92
C LEU A 87 10.31 1.22 -5.47
N ARG A 88 11.52 0.88 -5.08
CA ARG A 88 12.13 1.42 -3.87
C ARG A 88 12.54 2.86 -4.13
N VAL A 89 11.85 3.77 -3.47
CA VAL A 89 11.97 5.20 -3.71
C VAL A 89 13.31 5.70 -3.17
N PRO A 90 14.13 6.39 -3.98
CA PRO A 90 15.35 7.00 -3.47
C PRO A 90 15.05 7.95 -2.30
N LEU A 91 15.89 7.92 -1.29
CA LEU A 91 15.70 8.74 -0.09
C LEU A 91 15.45 10.23 -0.37
N PRO A 92 16.12 10.91 -1.32
CA PRO A 92 15.79 12.29 -1.65
C PRO A 92 14.36 12.51 -2.13
N MET A 93 13.80 11.55 -2.88
CA MET A 93 12.41 11.62 -3.33
C MET A 93 11.44 11.31 -2.19
N LEU A 94 11.78 10.33 -1.36
CA LEU A 94 10.97 9.99 -0.19
C LEU A 94 10.87 11.18 0.78
N GLN A 95 11.92 11.97 0.89
CA GLN A 95 11.94 13.18 1.68
C GLN A 95 10.97 14.24 1.14
N LEU A 96 10.81 14.37 -0.16
CA LEU A 96 9.86 15.31 -0.78
C LEU A 96 8.40 14.99 -0.40
N THR A 97 8.08 13.76 -0.08
CA THR A 97 6.71 13.35 0.30
C THR A 97 6.23 13.97 1.60
N ARG A 98 7.12 14.60 2.34
CA ARG A 98 6.83 15.20 3.64
C ARG A 98 6.52 16.70 3.56
N LEU A 99 6.81 17.31 2.42
CA LEU A 99 6.27 18.61 2.12
C LEU A 99 4.81 18.49 1.72
N GLY A 100 4.04 19.49 2.05
CA GLY A 100 2.74 19.64 1.41
C GLY A 100 2.92 19.67 -0.11
N PHE A 101 2.17 18.86 -0.82
CA PHE A 101 2.23 18.76 -2.28
C PHE A 101 2.20 20.13 -2.98
N GLU A 102 1.40 21.05 -2.43
CA GLU A 102 1.22 22.42 -2.94
C GLU A 102 2.49 23.28 -2.82
N THR A 103 3.40 22.93 -1.92
CA THR A 103 4.64 23.68 -1.69
C THR A 103 5.77 23.26 -2.61
N LEU A 104 5.63 22.16 -3.35
CA LEU A 104 6.62 21.69 -4.29
C LEU A 104 6.65 22.57 -5.53
N ASN A 105 7.85 22.98 -5.93
CA ASN A 105 8.00 23.79 -7.14
C ASN A 105 7.79 22.93 -8.41
N PRO A 106 7.38 23.55 -9.55
CA PRO A 106 7.10 22.82 -10.78
C PRO A 106 8.27 22.01 -11.33
N VAL A 107 9.51 22.48 -11.13
CA VAL A 107 10.72 21.78 -11.60
C VAL A 107 10.91 20.48 -10.83
N THR A 108 10.72 20.50 -9.52
CA THR A 108 10.79 19.30 -8.68
C THR A 108 9.74 18.28 -9.11
N LYS A 109 8.51 18.71 -9.32
CA LYS A 109 7.42 17.85 -9.80
C LYS A 109 7.76 17.19 -11.13
N GLU A 110 8.25 17.98 -12.09
CA GLU A 110 8.65 17.46 -13.40
C GLU A 110 9.80 16.45 -13.32
N ILE A 111 10.78 16.65 -12.43
CA ILE A 111 11.86 15.68 -12.23
C ILE A 111 11.29 14.34 -11.75
N VAL A 112 10.38 14.36 -10.78
CA VAL A 112 9.76 13.14 -10.25
C VAL A 112 8.88 12.46 -11.29
N ASN A 113 8.11 13.23 -12.06
CA ASN A 113 7.29 12.70 -13.15
C ASN A 113 8.13 11.95 -14.19
N ARG A 114 9.20 12.57 -14.68
CA ARG A 114 10.14 11.94 -15.62
C ARG A 114 10.80 10.70 -15.04
N TYR A 115 11.17 10.73 -13.77
CA TYR A 115 11.73 9.59 -13.08
C TYR A 115 10.76 8.42 -13.07
N CYS A 116 9.52 8.63 -12.63
CA CYS A 116 8.48 7.60 -12.61
C CYS A 116 8.21 7.04 -14.01
N LYS A 117 8.04 7.91 -15.02
CA LYS A 117 7.80 7.49 -16.40
C LYS A 117 8.91 6.58 -16.93
N ARG A 118 10.18 6.92 -16.63
CA ARG A 118 11.35 6.16 -17.06
C ARG A 118 11.45 4.80 -16.35
N ILE A 119 11.27 4.78 -15.04
CA ILE A 119 11.46 3.56 -14.23
C ILE A 119 10.33 2.58 -14.46
N PHE A 120 9.09 3.05 -14.42
CA PHE A 120 7.92 2.19 -14.61
C PHE A 120 7.67 1.82 -16.08
N LYS A 121 8.32 2.52 -17.02
CA LYS A 121 8.09 2.32 -18.47
C LYS A 121 6.61 2.38 -18.81
N LEU A 122 6.00 3.51 -18.46
CA LEU A 122 4.56 3.73 -18.60
C LEU A 122 4.14 3.74 -20.08
N ASP A 123 3.00 3.12 -20.34
CA ASP A 123 2.26 3.22 -21.59
C ASP A 123 1.08 4.18 -21.41
N GLU A 124 0.96 5.17 -22.31
CA GLU A 124 -0.08 6.20 -22.24
C GLU A 124 -1.48 5.67 -22.62
N HIS A 125 -1.58 4.42 -23.04
CA HIS A 125 -2.84 3.77 -23.44
C HIS A 125 -3.34 2.75 -22.42
N GLU A 126 -2.61 2.57 -21.31
CA GLU A 126 -2.95 1.62 -20.26
C GLU A 126 -3.52 2.33 -19.03
N ASP A 127 -4.37 1.62 -18.31
CA ASP A 127 -4.88 2.07 -17.02
C ASP A 127 -4.04 1.47 -15.89
N TYR A 128 -3.72 2.29 -14.90
CA TYR A 128 -2.91 1.89 -13.76
C TYR A 128 -3.62 2.14 -12.44
N PHE A 129 -3.33 1.29 -11.48
CA PHE A 129 -3.62 1.53 -10.07
C PHE A 129 -2.32 1.77 -9.33
N ILE A 130 -2.21 2.91 -8.66
CA ILE A 130 -1.02 3.27 -7.88
C ILE A 130 -1.31 3.24 -6.38
N LYS A 131 -0.30 2.84 -5.61
CA LYS A 131 -0.32 2.84 -4.15
C LYS A 131 1.10 2.98 -3.60
N THR A 132 1.24 3.24 -2.30
CA THR A 132 2.52 2.99 -1.62
C THR A 132 2.65 1.49 -1.30
N GLY A 133 3.80 1.06 -0.84
CA GLY A 133 3.99 -0.35 -0.45
C GLY A 133 2.97 -0.85 0.59
N THR A 134 2.38 0.06 1.38
CA THR A 134 1.48 -0.28 2.49
C THR A 134 0.09 0.33 2.40
N TYR A 135 -0.12 1.37 1.57
CA TYR A 135 -1.35 2.16 1.60
C TYR A 135 -1.90 2.43 0.20
N SER A 136 -3.19 2.16 -0.01
CA SER A 136 -3.84 2.26 -1.32
C SER A 136 -4.64 3.53 -1.56
N SER A 137 -4.78 4.42 -0.56
CA SER A 137 -5.60 5.66 -0.64
C SER A 137 -6.98 5.48 -1.28
N LYS A 138 -7.62 4.34 -1.08
CA LYS A 138 -8.90 4.04 -1.74
C LYS A 138 -10.04 5.01 -1.42
N TYR A 139 -9.92 5.75 -0.33
CA TYR A 139 -10.89 6.80 0.04
C TYR A 139 -10.81 8.06 -0.84
N GLU A 140 -9.73 8.19 -1.60
CA GLU A 140 -9.48 9.18 -2.62
C GLU A 140 -9.12 8.47 -3.93
N PHE A 141 -9.98 7.54 -4.35
CA PHE A 141 -9.71 6.61 -5.45
C PHE A 141 -9.32 7.30 -6.75
N ARG A 142 -9.85 8.50 -6.97
CA ARG A 142 -9.49 9.35 -8.12
C ARG A 142 -7.97 9.58 -8.24
N ASN A 143 -7.26 9.61 -7.11
CA ASN A 143 -5.81 9.80 -7.08
C ASN A 143 -5.02 8.49 -7.21
N ALA A 144 -5.67 7.36 -7.10
CA ALA A 144 -5.05 6.03 -7.21
C ALA A 144 -5.28 5.37 -8.57
N HIS A 145 -6.37 5.72 -9.27
CA HIS A 145 -6.67 5.24 -10.61
C HIS A 145 -6.18 6.27 -11.66
N ILE A 146 -5.15 5.90 -12.38
CA ILE A 146 -4.49 6.70 -13.41
C ILE A 146 -4.87 6.15 -14.77
N HIS A 147 -5.55 6.92 -15.62
CA HIS A 147 -6.19 6.39 -16.82
C HIS A 147 -6.14 7.32 -18.05
N ASP A 148 -5.63 8.52 -17.93
CA ASP A 148 -5.45 9.38 -19.09
C ASP A 148 -3.98 9.78 -19.32
N PRO A 149 -3.60 10.17 -20.54
CA PRO A 149 -2.21 10.50 -20.87
C PRO A 149 -1.63 11.63 -20.01
N LYS A 150 -2.44 12.58 -19.57
CA LYS A 150 -1.99 13.67 -18.71
C LYS A 150 -1.63 13.12 -17.31
N GLU A 151 -2.50 12.32 -16.72
CA GLU A 151 -2.28 11.70 -15.41
C GLU A 151 -1.07 10.77 -15.45
N ILE A 152 -0.91 9.99 -16.52
CA ILE A 152 0.26 9.14 -16.71
C ILE A 152 1.55 9.96 -16.74
N ASN A 153 1.54 11.10 -17.40
CA ASN A 153 2.69 12.00 -17.44
C ASN A 153 2.95 12.71 -16.09
N GLU A 154 1.92 12.89 -15.27
CA GLU A 154 1.96 13.49 -13.94
C GLU A 154 2.03 12.45 -12.80
N MET A 155 2.21 11.18 -13.10
CA MET A 155 2.14 10.08 -12.11
C MET A 155 3.06 10.26 -10.90
N GLY A 156 4.22 10.87 -11.08
CA GLY A 156 5.12 11.19 -9.98
C GLY A 156 4.49 12.12 -8.94
N GLU A 157 3.68 13.07 -9.37
CA GLU A 157 2.95 13.97 -8.47
C GLU A 157 1.89 13.22 -7.66
N TYR A 158 1.18 12.28 -8.29
CA TYR A 158 0.23 11.42 -7.59
C TYR A 158 0.92 10.56 -6.53
N PHE A 159 2.07 9.98 -6.85
CA PHE A 159 2.86 9.24 -5.87
C PHE A 159 3.34 10.11 -4.69
N LEU A 160 3.83 11.31 -4.97
CA LEU A 160 4.21 12.26 -3.91
C LEU A 160 3.02 12.56 -2.99
N PHE A 161 1.85 12.79 -3.57
CA PHE A 161 0.63 13.06 -2.83
C PHE A 161 0.21 11.86 -1.95
N LEU A 162 0.15 10.64 -2.52
CA LEU A 162 -0.20 9.44 -1.78
C LEU A 162 0.77 9.18 -0.62
N ASN A 163 2.06 9.34 -0.86
CA ASN A 163 3.07 9.12 0.17
C ASN A 163 3.00 10.21 1.26
N HIS A 164 2.72 11.45 0.90
CA HIS A 164 2.47 12.52 1.85
C HIS A 164 1.27 12.21 2.77
N LEU A 165 0.17 11.75 2.22
CA LEU A 165 -0.98 11.31 3.01
C LEU A 165 -0.61 10.19 3.98
N THR A 166 0.17 9.22 3.52
CA THR A 166 0.64 8.11 4.36
C THR A 166 1.49 8.62 5.54
N CYS A 167 2.44 9.50 5.27
CA CYS A 167 3.27 10.11 6.31
C CYS A 167 2.44 10.95 7.29
N SER A 168 1.46 11.71 6.79
CA SER A 168 0.59 12.55 7.62
C SER A 168 -0.28 11.72 8.56
N MET A 169 -0.73 10.55 8.13
CA MET A 169 -1.49 9.62 8.98
C MET A 169 -0.62 8.95 10.04
N ALA A 170 0.66 8.73 9.77
CA ALA A 170 1.60 8.17 10.74
C ALA A 170 2.04 9.21 11.79
N SER A 171 2.14 10.47 11.41
CA SER A 171 2.67 11.57 12.21
C SER A 171 2.00 11.78 13.59
N PRO A 172 0.68 11.66 13.78
CA PRO A 172 0.02 11.93 15.06
C PRO A 172 0.30 10.91 16.15
N LEU A 173 0.84 9.76 15.80
CA LEU A 173 0.89 8.60 16.68
C LEU A 173 2.16 8.49 17.51
N ASN A 174 3.05 9.48 17.45
CA ASN A 174 4.35 9.61 18.11
C ASN A 174 5.55 8.99 17.38
N ASN A 175 6.74 9.15 17.94
CA ASN A 175 8.02 8.80 17.29
C ASN A 175 8.19 7.33 16.88
N THR A 176 7.41 6.42 17.43
CA THR A 176 7.42 5.01 17.04
C THR A 176 6.71 4.73 15.73
N CYS A 177 5.99 5.69 15.18
CA CYS A 177 5.26 5.55 13.92
C CYS A 177 6.12 5.58 12.68
N PHE A 178 7.38 5.90 12.79
CA PHE A 178 8.33 5.65 11.73
C PHE A 178 8.33 4.23 11.24
N TYR A 179 8.14 3.33 12.19
CA TYR A 179 8.11 1.90 11.98
C TYR A 179 6.68 1.36 12.00
N GLY A 180 5.71 2.27 11.90
CA GLY A 180 4.30 1.89 11.89
C GLY A 180 3.94 1.13 10.61
N ALA A 181 2.83 0.40 10.68
CA ALA A 181 2.33 -0.43 9.59
C ALA A 181 2.21 0.30 8.25
N ASN A 182 2.00 1.62 8.29
CA ASN A 182 1.76 2.43 7.09
C ASN A 182 3.01 3.07 6.49
N THR A 183 4.17 3.03 7.16
CA THR A 183 5.38 3.68 6.65
C THR A 183 6.16 2.75 5.74
N THR A 184 6.59 3.25 4.58
CA THR A 184 7.27 2.48 3.55
C THR A 184 8.14 3.38 2.69
N ASN A 185 9.16 2.78 2.06
CA ASN A 185 9.97 3.40 1.04
C ASN A 185 9.60 2.94 -0.38
N GLU A 186 8.41 2.36 -0.56
CA GLU A 186 8.00 1.80 -1.84
C GLU A 186 6.86 2.58 -2.48
N TRP A 187 6.98 2.81 -3.79
CA TRP A 187 5.90 3.16 -4.69
C TRP A 187 5.54 1.98 -5.57
N VAL A 188 4.26 1.72 -5.73
CA VAL A 188 3.76 0.53 -6.41
C VAL A 188 2.81 0.92 -7.53
N LEU A 189 3.12 0.43 -8.72
CA LEU A 189 2.28 0.50 -9.90
C LEU A 189 1.70 -0.87 -10.18
N ARG A 190 0.40 -0.94 -10.33
CA ARG A 190 -0.31 -2.17 -10.67
C ARG A 190 -1.17 -2.01 -11.91
N GLU A 191 -1.41 -3.11 -12.60
CA GLU A 191 -2.48 -3.22 -13.58
C GLU A 191 -3.81 -2.83 -12.90
N TYR A 192 -4.58 -1.97 -13.55
CA TYR A 192 -5.94 -1.67 -13.10
C TYR A 192 -6.90 -2.81 -13.48
N ILE A 193 -7.57 -3.37 -12.49
CA ILE A 193 -8.55 -4.43 -12.71
C ILE A 193 -9.88 -3.79 -13.09
N LYS A 194 -10.22 -3.84 -14.39
CA LYS A 194 -11.47 -3.29 -14.91
C LYS A 194 -12.66 -4.09 -14.36
N ASP A 195 -13.63 -3.38 -13.80
CA ASP A 195 -14.84 -3.98 -13.27
C ASP A 195 -15.65 -4.71 -14.37
N LYS A 196 -16.01 -5.97 -14.11
CA LYS A 196 -16.79 -6.84 -15.04
C LYS A 196 -18.26 -6.93 -14.65
N GLU A 197 -18.64 -6.44 -13.49
CA GLU A 197 -19.92 -6.67 -12.88
C GLU A 197 -20.81 -5.41 -12.89
N ASN A 198 -20.30 -4.30 -13.42
CA ASN A 198 -20.94 -2.98 -13.38
C ASN A 198 -21.33 -2.57 -11.95
N ASN A 199 -20.41 -2.79 -11.00
CA ASN A 199 -20.62 -2.41 -9.62
C ASN A 199 -20.78 -0.88 -9.50
N PRO A 200 -21.63 -0.39 -8.61
CA PRO A 200 -21.70 1.04 -8.32
C PRO A 200 -20.38 1.50 -7.69
N THR A 201 -20.10 2.79 -7.82
CA THR A 201 -18.84 3.36 -7.33
C THR A 201 -19.05 4.28 -6.14
N ILE A 202 -18.10 4.24 -5.19
CA ILE A 202 -17.96 5.17 -4.07
C ILE A 202 -16.56 5.79 -4.08
N TYR A 203 -16.27 6.72 -3.18
CA TYR A 203 -14.93 7.30 -2.99
C TYR A 203 -14.31 7.83 -4.28
N ASN A 204 -15.10 8.57 -5.06
CA ASN A 204 -14.67 9.18 -6.32
C ASN A 204 -14.26 8.16 -7.40
N GLY A 205 -14.99 7.05 -7.50
CA GLY A 205 -14.84 6.12 -8.62
C GLY A 205 -14.43 4.69 -8.25
N LEU A 206 -14.28 4.36 -6.97
CA LEU A 206 -13.96 3.00 -6.53
C LEU A 206 -15.18 2.07 -6.76
N PRO A 207 -15.08 1.06 -7.64
CA PRO A 207 -16.14 0.06 -7.79
C PRO A 207 -16.30 -0.77 -6.52
N LEU A 208 -17.51 -0.99 -6.09
CA LEU A 208 -17.84 -1.82 -4.93
C LEU A 208 -17.76 -3.31 -5.26
N HIS A 209 -16.55 -3.79 -5.52
CA HIS A 209 -16.32 -5.22 -5.64
C HIS A 209 -16.58 -5.94 -4.31
N THR A 210 -17.01 -7.20 -4.36
CA THR A 210 -17.03 -8.04 -3.17
C THR A 210 -15.59 -8.34 -2.77
N GLU A 211 -15.21 -7.96 -1.56
CA GLU A 211 -13.89 -8.18 -1.02
C GLU A 211 -13.96 -9.00 0.27
N TYR A 212 -12.98 -9.88 0.43
CA TYR A 212 -12.87 -10.82 1.54
C TYR A 212 -11.55 -10.55 2.26
N ARG A 213 -11.58 -10.42 3.58
CA ARG A 213 -10.38 -10.38 4.40
C ARG A 213 -10.23 -11.69 5.14
N VAL A 214 -9.23 -12.48 4.75
CA VAL A 214 -8.92 -13.77 5.34
C VAL A 214 -7.73 -13.64 6.27
N PHE A 215 -7.87 -14.07 7.51
CA PHE A 215 -6.77 -14.12 8.48
C PHE A 215 -6.16 -15.50 8.48
N VAL A 216 -4.84 -15.57 8.37
CA VAL A 216 -4.06 -16.81 8.25
C VAL A 216 -2.88 -16.82 9.21
N ASP A 217 -2.43 -18.01 9.56
CA ASP A 217 -1.21 -18.27 10.31
C ASP A 217 -0.28 -19.12 9.44
N PHE A 218 0.79 -18.54 8.91
CA PHE A 218 1.74 -19.25 8.06
C PHE A 218 2.64 -20.21 8.82
N ASP A 219 2.84 -20.01 10.15
CA ASP A 219 3.63 -20.95 10.96
C ASP A 219 2.87 -22.25 11.24
N ALA A 220 1.54 -22.18 11.22
CA ALA A 220 0.66 -23.33 11.51
C ALA A 220 -0.08 -23.85 10.27
N ASP A 221 0.07 -23.22 9.10
CA ASP A 221 -0.71 -23.49 7.89
C ASP A 221 -2.23 -23.44 8.16
N GLU A 222 -2.67 -22.51 9.02
CA GLU A 222 -4.05 -22.43 9.49
C GLU A 222 -4.76 -21.16 9.00
N VAL A 223 -6.03 -21.29 8.62
CA VAL A 223 -6.94 -20.14 8.46
C VAL A 223 -7.57 -19.84 9.80
N LEU A 224 -7.41 -18.59 10.26
CA LEU A 224 -7.87 -18.13 11.57
C LEU A 224 -9.30 -17.57 11.53
N GLY A 225 -9.70 -16.97 10.42
CA GLY A 225 -11.00 -16.35 10.26
C GLY A 225 -11.17 -15.68 8.89
N ILE A 226 -12.40 -15.28 8.59
CA ILE A 226 -12.74 -14.52 7.38
C ILE A 226 -13.81 -13.49 7.73
N SER A 227 -13.72 -12.33 7.12
CA SER A 227 -14.71 -11.25 7.24
C SER A 227 -15.00 -10.66 5.86
N PRO A 228 -16.26 -10.25 5.59
CA PRO A 228 -16.50 -9.38 4.45
C PRO A 228 -15.76 -8.05 4.70
N TYR A 229 -15.12 -7.53 3.66
CA TYR A 229 -14.36 -6.26 3.79
C TYR A 229 -15.29 -5.07 4.02
N TRP A 230 -16.40 -5.05 3.29
CA TRP A 230 -17.41 -3.97 3.34
C TRP A 230 -18.50 -4.26 4.37
N ARG A 231 -18.12 -4.53 5.62
CA ARG A 231 -19.05 -4.84 6.70
C ARG A 231 -19.99 -3.68 7.02
N THR A 232 -21.23 -4.00 7.21
CA THR A 232 -22.33 -3.05 7.52
C THR A 232 -22.04 -2.18 8.74
N ASP A 233 -21.59 -2.78 9.83
CA ASP A 233 -21.31 -2.07 11.10
C ASP A 233 -20.13 -1.09 10.93
N VAL A 234 -19.09 -1.49 10.18
CA VAL A 234 -17.92 -0.65 9.87
C VAL A 234 -18.32 0.50 8.97
N MET A 235 -19.07 0.23 7.91
CA MET A 235 -19.54 1.26 6.98
C MET A 235 -20.50 2.25 7.64
N LYS A 236 -21.43 1.77 8.46
CA LYS A 236 -22.30 2.63 9.28
C LYS A 236 -21.46 3.49 10.24
N GLY A 237 -20.48 2.91 10.90
CA GLY A 237 -19.59 3.64 11.81
C GLY A 237 -18.82 4.75 11.08
N LYS A 238 -18.27 4.44 9.92
CA LYS A 238 -17.51 5.37 9.09
C LYS A 238 -18.37 6.55 8.62
N PHE A 239 -19.57 6.30 8.12
CA PHE A 239 -20.46 7.33 7.59
C PHE A 239 -21.36 7.99 8.64
N LYS A 240 -21.27 7.59 9.91
CA LYS A 240 -22.08 8.18 10.99
C LYS A 240 -21.98 9.71 11.08
N ASN A 241 -20.80 10.22 10.75
CA ASN A 241 -20.50 11.66 10.79
C ASN A 241 -20.27 12.23 9.38
N ALA A 242 -20.88 11.64 8.35
CA ALA A 242 -20.77 12.11 6.98
C ALA A 242 -21.14 13.58 6.88
N SER A 243 -20.15 14.43 6.64
CA SER A 243 -20.28 15.89 6.64
C SER A 243 -20.51 16.46 5.25
N THR A 244 -19.94 15.81 4.25
CA THR A 244 -20.02 16.26 2.86
C THR A 244 -21.20 15.65 2.10
N PRO A 245 -21.72 16.32 1.04
CA PRO A 245 -22.70 15.72 0.15
C PRO A 245 -22.21 14.42 -0.49
N GLN A 246 -20.91 14.34 -0.84
CA GLN A 246 -20.30 13.16 -1.45
C GLN A 246 -20.31 11.97 -0.49
N GLU A 247 -19.89 12.14 0.76
CA GLU A 247 -19.92 11.07 1.75
C GLU A 247 -21.34 10.53 1.98
N ARG A 248 -22.35 11.43 2.02
CA ARG A 248 -23.75 11.00 2.14
C ARG A 248 -24.22 10.22 0.91
N HIS A 249 -23.82 10.64 -0.27
CA HIS A 249 -24.13 9.96 -1.53
C HIS A 249 -23.48 8.57 -1.57
N ASP A 250 -22.21 8.48 -1.24
CA ASP A 250 -21.47 7.21 -1.18
C ASP A 250 -22.11 6.21 -0.20
N TYR A 251 -22.62 6.71 0.93
CA TYR A 251 -23.31 5.86 1.89
C TYR A 251 -24.64 5.32 1.33
N VAL A 252 -25.41 6.13 0.63
CA VAL A 252 -26.65 5.67 -0.03
C VAL A 252 -26.34 4.60 -1.08
N ILE A 253 -25.31 4.82 -1.90
CA ILE A 253 -24.85 3.82 -2.89
C ILE A 253 -24.47 2.52 -2.20
N TYR A 254 -23.69 2.58 -1.14
CA TYR A 254 -23.33 1.40 -0.35
C TYR A 254 -24.58 0.67 0.15
N GLN A 255 -25.51 1.36 0.79
CA GLN A 255 -26.75 0.77 1.32
C GLN A 255 -27.58 0.07 0.24
N MET A 256 -27.65 0.64 -0.96
CA MET A 256 -28.37 0.03 -2.08
C MET A 256 -27.67 -1.24 -2.62
N HIS A 257 -26.36 -1.38 -2.38
CA HIS A 257 -25.57 -2.51 -2.88
C HIS A 257 -25.21 -3.53 -1.80
N GLU A 258 -25.47 -3.24 -0.54
CA GLU A 258 -25.09 -4.03 0.64
C GLU A 258 -25.54 -5.48 0.54
N ASP A 259 -26.82 -5.72 0.17
CA ASP A 259 -27.38 -7.07 0.06
C ASP A 259 -26.68 -7.90 -1.03
N ILE A 260 -26.26 -7.27 -2.12
CA ILE A 260 -25.51 -7.93 -3.20
C ILE A 260 -24.12 -8.31 -2.72
N LEU A 261 -23.43 -7.42 -2.01
CA LEU A 261 -22.12 -7.70 -1.42
C LEU A 261 -22.20 -8.86 -0.44
N GLN A 262 -23.23 -8.88 0.41
CA GLN A 262 -23.43 -9.94 1.40
C GLN A 262 -23.75 -11.27 0.73
N SER A 263 -24.67 -11.29 -0.25
CA SER A 263 -25.02 -12.51 -0.98
C SER A 263 -23.79 -13.14 -1.66
N ARG A 264 -23.01 -12.33 -2.39
CA ARG A 264 -21.79 -12.82 -3.06
C ARG A 264 -20.74 -13.31 -2.05
N TYR A 265 -20.65 -12.64 -0.89
CA TYR A 265 -19.78 -13.08 0.18
C TYR A 265 -20.20 -14.47 0.69
N ASP A 266 -21.47 -14.66 1.01
CA ASP A 266 -21.99 -15.92 1.53
C ASP A 266 -21.79 -17.07 0.53
N ASP A 267 -21.97 -16.80 -0.76
CA ASP A 267 -21.80 -17.77 -1.84
C ASP A 267 -20.34 -18.23 -2.02
N SER A 268 -19.37 -17.34 -1.80
CA SER A 268 -17.97 -17.60 -2.18
C SER A 268 -17.02 -17.78 -0.99
N ALA A 269 -17.37 -17.33 0.22
CA ALA A 269 -16.47 -17.33 1.37
C ALA A 269 -15.85 -18.69 1.68
N ARG A 270 -16.67 -19.76 1.67
CA ARG A 270 -16.19 -21.12 1.94
C ARG A 270 -15.18 -21.59 0.89
N MET A 271 -15.48 -21.35 -0.37
CA MET A 271 -14.58 -21.71 -1.48
C MET A 271 -13.25 -20.98 -1.37
N ILE A 272 -13.28 -19.67 -1.04
CA ILE A 272 -12.05 -18.87 -0.83
C ILE A 272 -11.23 -19.45 0.32
N LEU A 273 -11.87 -19.82 1.45
CA LEU A 273 -11.17 -20.44 2.58
C LEU A 273 -10.48 -21.75 2.18
N ASP A 274 -11.16 -22.59 1.41
CA ASP A 274 -10.63 -23.88 0.97
C ASP A 274 -9.45 -23.69 -0.02
N GLU A 275 -9.51 -22.68 -0.89
CA GLU A 275 -8.43 -22.36 -1.82
C GLU A 275 -7.24 -21.67 -1.12
N ILE A 276 -7.48 -20.78 -0.14
CA ILE A 276 -6.40 -20.21 0.69
C ILE A 276 -5.64 -21.31 1.43
N LYS A 277 -6.33 -22.27 2.06
CA LYS A 277 -5.68 -23.39 2.76
C LYS A 277 -4.71 -24.17 1.87
N LYS A 278 -5.01 -24.31 0.59
CA LYS A 278 -4.15 -25.05 -0.35
C LYS A 278 -2.82 -24.34 -0.63
N ILE A 279 -2.78 -23.02 -0.53
CA ILE A 279 -1.59 -22.24 -0.83
C ILE A 279 -0.73 -21.98 0.41
N LEU A 280 -1.28 -22.04 1.64
CA LEU A 280 -0.54 -21.69 2.85
C LEU A 280 0.82 -22.40 2.96
N PRO A 281 0.91 -23.75 2.76
CA PRO A 281 2.19 -24.45 2.92
C PRO A 281 3.29 -24.03 1.92
N ALA A 282 2.90 -23.35 0.84
CA ALA A 282 3.82 -22.92 -0.19
C ALA A 282 4.29 -21.46 -0.03
N VAL A 283 3.62 -20.69 0.84
CA VAL A 283 3.97 -19.29 1.08
C VAL A 283 5.08 -19.21 2.12
N GLU A 284 6.26 -18.81 1.70
CA GLU A 284 7.43 -18.68 2.58
C GLU A 284 7.37 -17.38 3.41
N LEU A 285 6.34 -17.23 4.23
CA LEU A 285 6.19 -16.16 5.22
C LEU A 285 6.05 -16.76 6.62
N VAL A 286 6.25 -15.93 7.64
CA VAL A 286 6.08 -16.33 9.06
C VAL A 286 5.03 -15.45 9.72
N GLY A 287 4.44 -15.93 10.81
CA GLY A 287 3.47 -15.20 11.60
C GLY A 287 2.07 -15.16 11.01
N GLN A 288 1.27 -14.23 11.54
CA GLN A 288 -0.14 -14.11 11.20
C GLN A 288 -0.40 -12.90 10.30
N TRP A 289 -1.20 -13.13 9.26
CA TRP A 289 -1.47 -12.15 8.22
C TRP A 289 -2.95 -12.03 7.90
N SER A 290 -3.34 -10.86 7.40
CA SER A 290 -4.57 -10.72 6.61
C SER A 290 -4.24 -10.81 5.13
N VAL A 291 -5.10 -11.48 4.39
CA VAL A 291 -5.04 -11.62 2.93
C VAL A 291 -6.34 -11.06 2.37
N ASP A 292 -6.25 -10.01 1.57
CA ASP A 292 -7.41 -9.38 0.94
C ASP A 292 -7.64 -9.98 -0.44
N VAL A 293 -8.79 -10.59 -0.62
CA VAL A 293 -9.24 -11.18 -1.89
C VAL A 293 -10.37 -10.34 -2.46
N MET A 294 -10.23 -9.90 -3.71
CA MET A 294 -11.27 -9.19 -4.46
C MET A 294 -11.89 -10.11 -5.50
N GLN A 295 -13.20 -10.18 -5.52
CA GLN A 295 -13.97 -10.88 -6.55
C GLN A 295 -14.30 -9.91 -7.69
N ASN A 296 -14.13 -10.36 -8.93
CA ASN A 296 -14.52 -9.64 -10.13
C ASN A 296 -15.12 -10.63 -11.15
N GLY A 297 -16.42 -10.85 -11.05
CA GLY A 297 -17.12 -11.96 -11.70
C GLY A 297 -16.67 -13.30 -11.13
N ASN A 298 -16.14 -14.15 -12.00
CA ASN A 298 -15.61 -15.48 -11.61
C ASN A 298 -14.10 -15.46 -11.31
N ASP A 299 -13.48 -14.31 -11.36
CA ASP A 299 -12.03 -14.15 -11.07
C ASP A 299 -11.82 -13.65 -9.65
N PHE A 300 -10.86 -14.26 -8.95
CA PHE A 300 -10.48 -13.91 -7.59
C PHE A 300 -9.03 -13.40 -7.57
N TYR A 301 -8.86 -12.18 -7.09
CA TYR A 301 -7.55 -11.51 -7.06
C TYR A 301 -7.08 -11.33 -5.61
N ILE A 302 -5.89 -11.79 -5.28
CA ILE A 302 -5.23 -11.35 -4.04
C ILE A 302 -4.66 -9.97 -4.29
N ILE A 303 -5.24 -8.97 -3.62
CA ILE A 303 -4.95 -7.56 -3.88
C ILE A 303 -4.07 -6.92 -2.80
N ASP A 304 -4.11 -7.39 -1.57
CA ASP A 304 -3.31 -6.83 -0.48
C ASP A 304 -3.05 -7.86 0.62
N MET A 305 -1.98 -7.65 1.38
CA MET A 305 -1.69 -8.37 2.61
C MET A 305 -1.10 -7.41 3.66
N ALA A 306 -1.38 -7.70 4.92
CA ALA A 306 -0.79 -7.00 6.04
C ALA A 306 -0.68 -7.93 7.25
N LEU A 307 0.16 -7.59 8.22
CA LEU A 307 0.19 -8.32 9.49
C LEU A 307 -1.18 -8.31 10.17
N ALA A 308 -1.62 -9.43 10.70
CA ALA A 308 -2.94 -9.58 11.29
C ALA A 308 -3.18 -8.57 12.42
N GLU A 309 -2.16 -8.28 13.24
CA GLU A 309 -2.23 -7.31 14.33
C GLU A 309 -2.43 -5.86 13.86
N ASN A 310 -2.00 -5.55 12.63
CA ASN A 310 -2.15 -4.22 12.02
C ASN A 310 -3.41 -4.09 11.15
N SER A 311 -4.18 -5.16 11.02
CA SER A 311 -5.32 -5.22 10.11
C SER A 311 -6.63 -5.00 10.84
N ALA A 312 -7.51 -4.19 10.25
CA ALA A 312 -8.89 -4.07 10.71
C ALA A 312 -9.66 -5.39 10.49
N LEU A 313 -10.81 -5.54 11.13
CA LEU A 313 -11.71 -6.70 11.01
C LEU A 313 -11.14 -8.00 11.62
N ASN A 314 -10.12 -7.90 12.47
CA ASN A 314 -9.52 -9.05 13.15
C ASN A 314 -10.40 -9.63 14.27
N ASP A 315 -11.53 -9.03 14.55
CA ASP A 315 -12.54 -9.52 15.49
C ASP A 315 -13.20 -10.85 15.06
N CYS A 316 -13.05 -11.24 13.79
CA CYS A 316 -13.42 -12.57 13.29
C CYS A 316 -12.42 -13.67 13.73
N VAL A 317 -11.24 -13.29 14.25
CA VAL A 317 -10.25 -14.22 14.78
C VAL A 317 -10.50 -14.40 16.30
N PRO A 318 -10.53 -15.63 16.81
CA PRO A 318 -10.60 -15.85 18.25
C PRO A 318 -9.45 -15.16 18.98
N ARG A 319 -9.75 -14.37 20.01
CA ARG A 319 -8.75 -13.54 20.72
C ARG A 319 -7.55 -14.34 21.26
N ASN A 320 -7.77 -15.58 21.65
CA ASN A 320 -6.71 -16.47 22.13
C ASN A 320 -5.82 -17.03 21.02
N LYS A 321 -6.17 -16.83 19.75
CA LYS A 321 -5.36 -17.23 18.59
C LYS A 321 -4.56 -16.08 18.00
N LEU A 322 -5.00 -14.83 18.21
CA LEU A 322 -4.29 -13.66 17.67
C LEU A 322 -3.01 -13.42 18.47
N ARG A 323 -1.91 -13.30 17.76
CA ARG A 323 -0.58 -13.05 18.34
C ARG A 323 0.17 -11.97 17.56
N ALA A 324 1.06 -11.26 18.23
CA ALA A 324 1.93 -10.28 17.61
C ALA A 324 2.92 -10.95 16.65
N TYR A 325 3.33 -10.21 15.63
CA TYR A 325 4.37 -10.64 14.71
C TYR A 325 5.71 -10.81 15.48
N PRO A 326 6.45 -11.89 15.22
CA PRO A 326 7.77 -12.06 15.83
C PRO A 326 8.68 -10.92 15.40
N GLN A 327 8.95 -10.00 16.32
CA GLN A 327 9.83 -8.87 16.03
C GLN A 327 11.25 -9.40 15.90
N GLN A 328 11.76 -9.41 14.68
CA GLN A 328 13.17 -9.56 14.43
C GLN A 328 13.86 -8.22 14.68
N TRP A 329 14.05 -7.87 15.94
CA TRP A 329 14.88 -6.74 16.28
C TRP A 329 16.30 -7.06 15.82
N LEU A 330 16.93 -6.09 15.16
CA LEU A 330 18.36 -6.11 15.00
C LEU A 330 18.96 -6.38 16.39
N PRO A 331 19.88 -7.34 16.53
CA PRO A 331 20.57 -7.49 17.79
C PRO A 331 21.23 -6.16 18.10
N MET A 332 20.80 -5.51 19.16
CA MET A 332 21.54 -4.39 19.75
C MET A 332 22.80 -5.01 20.35
N ASN A 333 23.85 -5.04 19.55
CA ASN A 333 25.20 -5.33 20.02
C ASN A 333 25.82 -4.05 20.60
#